data_555e1817cd28f7b078ec8b2e828779fe
#
_entry.id   555e1817cd28f7b078ec8b2e828779fe
#
_cell.length_a   1.000
_cell.length_b   1.000
_cell.length_c   1.000
_cell.angle_alpha   90.00
_cell.angle_beta   90.00
_cell.angle_gamma   90.00
#
_symmetry.space_group_name_H-M   'P 1'
#
loop_
_entity.id
_entity.type
_entity.pdbx_description
1 polymer ?
#
loop_
_entity_poly.entity_id
_entity_poly.type
_entity_poly.pdbx_seq_one_letter_code
_entity_poly.pdbx_strand_id
1 'polypeptide(L)'
;MGEGRGETLLNMKVSFFIDRPVFSIVISILIVIIGIIGLTMLPVDQYPQITPPVVKISASYPGASALTVSQAVATPIEQEINGTPGMLYMESNSSNSGGFSATVTFDVSADPDLAAVEIQNRVKLAESRLPAEVIQNGISVEKQAPSQLMTLTLMSSDPKFDEIYLSNFATINVLDVIRRIPGVGRVSNIGSRYYAMQIWAEPDKLANFGLTVQDLQNALKDQNRESAAGVLGQQPVKGLDVTIPITTQGRLSTVEQFENIVIRANTNGSIIRLRDVARVSLEASSYSTESGINGKNAAVLGIYMLPGANAMEVAKSVKEAMDEISKNFPEGLSYEVPFDMTTYISESIHEVYKTLFEALILVVLVVYLSLQSWRATLIPIVAVPISLIGTFGFMLIFGFSLNILTLLGLILAIGIVVDDAIVVVENVERIMEEEKLPPYEATKKAMNGLAGALIATSLVLCAVFVPVSFLSGITGQLYRQFTITIAVSVLISTVVALTLSPVMCSLILKPDNGKKKNIVFRKINHWLNVGNHKYVIAIRRVIGNPRRVLAGFGVVLIGILLIHRLIPTSFLPVEDQGYFKIELELPEGATLERTREVTDRAITYLEKNPYIALSLIHI
;
A
#
# COMPACT_ATOMS: atom_id res chain seq x y z
N MET A 1 49.72 -22.82 13.25
CA MET A 1 49.37 -22.73 14.70
C MET A 1 48.16 -21.78 14.99
N GLY A 2 47.53 -21.18 14.00
CA GLY A 2 46.38 -20.29 14.18
C GLY A 2 45.00 -20.96 14.04
N GLU A 3 44.88 -22.02 13.26
CA GLU A 3 43.60 -22.68 12.98
C GLU A 3 43.02 -23.45 14.16
N GLY A 4 43.87 -24.10 14.98
CA GLY A 4 43.39 -24.86 16.12
C GLY A 4 42.87 -24.06 17.33
N ARG A 5 43.17 -22.74 17.43
CA ARG A 5 42.65 -21.89 18.51
C ARG A 5 41.24 -21.39 18.28
N GLY A 6 40.86 -21.16 17.00
CA GLY A 6 39.52 -20.73 16.64
C GLY A 6 38.47 -21.83 16.83
N GLU A 7 38.79 -23.05 16.40
CA GLU A 7 37.91 -24.23 16.57
C GLU A 7 37.71 -24.59 18.04
N THR A 8 38.76 -24.52 18.86
CA THR A 8 38.67 -24.83 20.32
C THR A 8 37.80 -23.82 21.05
N LEU A 9 37.84 -22.54 20.71
CA LEU A 9 37.01 -21.49 21.33
C LEU A 9 35.52 -21.61 20.93
N LEU A 10 35.23 -21.98 19.68
CA LEU A 10 33.86 -22.19 19.18
C LEU A 10 33.26 -23.45 19.84
N ASN A 11 34.02 -24.51 19.93
CA ASN A 11 33.62 -25.76 20.54
C ASN A 11 33.35 -25.63 22.05
N MET A 12 34.15 -24.83 22.78
CA MET A 12 33.87 -24.48 24.18
C MET A 12 32.59 -23.68 24.35
N LYS A 13 32.20 -22.86 23.35
CA LYS A 13 30.97 -22.06 23.43
C LYS A 13 29.71 -22.87 23.20
N VAL A 14 29.72 -23.84 22.30
CA VAL A 14 28.53 -24.68 22.02
C VAL A 14 28.27 -25.67 23.15
N SER A 15 29.33 -26.28 23.76
CA SER A 15 29.18 -27.15 24.92
C SER A 15 28.52 -26.43 26.11
N PHE A 16 28.75 -25.13 26.27
CA PHE A 16 28.10 -24.31 27.30
C PHE A 16 26.57 -24.39 27.28
N PHE A 17 25.97 -24.38 26.09
CA PHE A 17 24.52 -24.45 25.93
C PHE A 17 23.97 -25.85 26.28
N ILE A 18 24.72 -26.91 25.93
CA ILE A 18 24.33 -28.29 26.23
C ILE A 18 24.42 -28.54 27.74
N ASP A 19 25.43 -27.97 28.41
CA ASP A 19 25.63 -28.07 29.85
C ASP A 19 24.62 -27.25 30.68
N ARG A 20 23.97 -26.26 30.03
CA ARG A 20 22.99 -25.36 30.67
C ARG A 20 21.68 -25.28 29.84
N PRO A 21 20.88 -26.35 29.85
CA PRO A 21 19.69 -26.45 28.99
C PRO A 21 18.66 -25.34 29.23
N VAL A 22 18.50 -24.90 30.47
CA VAL A 22 17.56 -23.82 30.84
C VAL A 22 17.90 -22.51 30.10
N PHE A 23 19.20 -22.20 29.97
CA PHE A 23 19.64 -20.98 29.30
C PHE A 23 19.24 -20.95 27.81
N SER A 24 19.41 -22.09 27.12
CA SER A 24 19.01 -22.22 25.70
C SER A 24 17.49 -22.11 25.49
N ILE A 25 16.72 -22.71 26.40
CA ILE A 25 15.27 -22.63 26.38
C ILE A 25 14.80 -21.17 26.60
N VAL A 26 15.41 -20.46 27.55
CA VAL A 26 15.08 -19.05 27.84
C VAL A 26 15.38 -18.16 26.63
N ILE A 27 16.51 -18.33 25.95
CA ILE A 27 16.81 -17.59 24.71
C ILE A 27 15.73 -17.84 23.65
N SER A 28 15.35 -19.09 23.45
CA SER A 28 14.33 -19.45 22.47
C SER A 28 12.96 -18.85 22.81
N ILE A 29 12.58 -18.83 24.09
CA ILE A 29 11.35 -18.17 24.55
C ILE A 29 11.42 -16.66 24.32
N LEU A 30 12.56 -16.02 24.59
CA LEU A 30 12.74 -14.58 24.33
C LEU A 30 12.62 -14.26 22.84
N ILE A 31 13.20 -15.08 21.95
CA ILE A 31 13.05 -14.93 20.50
C ILE A 31 11.57 -14.99 20.10
N VAL A 32 10.82 -15.96 20.66
CA VAL A 32 9.37 -16.10 20.37
C VAL A 32 8.58 -14.90 20.89
N ILE A 33 8.88 -14.43 22.11
CA ILE A 33 8.16 -13.25 22.68
C ILE A 33 8.40 -12.01 21.81
N ILE A 34 9.65 -11.73 21.46
CA ILE A 34 10.00 -10.59 20.59
C ILE A 34 9.31 -10.75 19.22
N GLY A 35 9.27 -11.97 18.68
CA GLY A 35 8.61 -12.24 17.41
C GLY A 35 7.10 -12.07 17.45
N ILE A 36 6.43 -12.49 18.54
CA ILE A 36 4.98 -12.28 18.71
C ILE A 36 4.66 -10.79 18.84
N ILE A 37 5.44 -10.04 19.62
CA ILE A 37 5.30 -8.58 19.68
C ILE A 37 5.47 -7.97 18.28
N GLY A 38 6.50 -8.40 17.54
CA GLY A 38 6.70 -7.98 16.16
C GLY A 38 5.48 -8.25 15.29
N LEU A 39 4.96 -9.47 15.31
CA LEU A 39 3.80 -9.88 14.50
C LEU A 39 2.55 -9.02 14.77
N THR A 40 2.31 -8.64 16.02
CA THR A 40 1.14 -7.82 16.40
C THR A 40 1.27 -6.34 16.05
N MET A 41 2.50 -5.85 15.88
CA MET A 41 2.78 -4.42 15.62
C MET A 41 3.14 -4.14 14.16
N LEU A 42 3.43 -5.17 13.34
CA LEU A 42 3.78 -4.97 11.94
C LEU A 42 2.59 -4.43 11.14
N PRO A 43 2.77 -3.36 10.35
CA PRO A 43 1.76 -2.93 9.40
C PRO A 43 1.54 -4.00 8.33
N VAL A 44 0.30 -4.13 7.90
CA VAL A 44 -0.13 -5.11 6.90
C VAL A 44 -0.47 -4.38 5.61
N ASP A 45 0.26 -4.72 4.54
CA ASP A 45 0.13 -4.13 3.20
C ASP A 45 0.14 -5.22 2.13
N GLN A 46 -0.28 -4.89 0.91
CA GLN A 46 -0.17 -5.81 -0.23
C GLN A 46 1.30 -6.01 -0.65
N TYR A 47 2.02 -4.92 -0.84
CA TYR A 47 3.43 -4.86 -1.22
C TYR A 47 4.20 -3.93 -0.30
N PRO A 48 5.54 -4.03 -0.25
CA PRO A 48 6.37 -2.99 0.36
C PRO A 48 6.04 -1.62 -0.23
N GLN A 49 6.29 -0.56 0.52
CA GLN A 49 6.15 0.80 0.01
C GLN A 49 7.19 1.05 -1.10
N ILE A 50 6.75 0.90 -2.33
CA ILE A 50 7.57 1.03 -3.55
C ILE A 50 7.14 2.20 -4.41
N THR A 51 6.02 2.83 -4.05
CA THR A 51 5.46 3.94 -4.82
C THR A 51 6.30 5.18 -4.57
N PRO A 52 6.90 5.77 -5.62
CA PRO A 52 7.58 7.04 -5.50
C PRO A 52 6.68 8.09 -4.86
N PRO A 53 7.20 8.96 -3.99
CA PRO A 53 6.44 10.09 -3.49
C PRO A 53 6.00 10.99 -4.65
N VAL A 54 4.74 11.42 -4.59
CA VAL A 54 4.14 12.28 -5.61
C VAL A 54 3.55 13.50 -4.95
N VAL A 55 3.84 14.66 -5.52
CA VAL A 55 3.24 15.94 -5.14
C VAL A 55 2.39 16.45 -6.30
N LYS A 56 1.11 16.70 -6.03
CA LYS A 56 0.16 17.26 -6.99
C LYS A 56 -0.03 18.75 -6.74
N ILE A 57 0.06 19.53 -7.82
CA ILE A 57 -0.22 20.95 -7.83
C ILE A 57 -1.51 21.14 -8.65
N SER A 58 -2.41 21.97 -8.17
CA SER A 58 -3.64 22.30 -8.89
C SER A 58 -3.93 23.78 -8.81
N ALA A 59 -4.35 24.37 -9.94
CA ALA A 59 -4.76 25.77 -10.03
C ALA A 59 -5.93 25.89 -11.00
N SER A 60 -6.69 26.98 -10.89
CA SER A 60 -7.82 27.25 -11.77
C SER A 60 -7.74 28.67 -12.33
N TYR A 61 -7.88 28.79 -13.66
CA TYR A 61 -8.00 30.05 -14.39
C TYR A 61 -9.32 30.06 -15.17
N PRO A 62 -10.43 30.38 -14.49
CA PRO A 62 -11.77 30.29 -15.09
C PRO A 62 -11.90 31.10 -16.38
N GLY A 63 -12.49 30.49 -17.40
CA GLY A 63 -12.70 31.12 -18.72
C GLY A 63 -11.48 31.10 -19.64
N ALA A 64 -10.31 30.61 -19.20
CA ALA A 64 -9.15 30.47 -20.05
C ALA A 64 -9.21 29.16 -20.87
N SER A 65 -8.72 29.21 -22.11
CA SER A 65 -8.49 28.01 -22.93
C SER A 65 -7.28 27.21 -22.42
N ALA A 66 -7.19 25.92 -22.77
CA ALA A 66 -6.04 25.08 -22.44
C ALA A 66 -4.70 25.71 -22.85
N LEU A 67 -4.63 26.34 -24.01
CA LEU A 67 -3.43 27.03 -24.49
C LEU A 67 -3.08 28.22 -23.60
N THR A 68 -4.07 29.03 -23.21
CA THR A 68 -3.86 30.16 -22.28
C THR A 68 -3.41 29.68 -20.91
N VAL A 69 -4.03 28.61 -20.38
CA VAL A 69 -3.62 28.00 -19.11
C VAL A 69 -2.18 27.48 -19.20
N SER A 70 -1.83 26.80 -20.29
CA SER A 70 -0.47 26.29 -20.51
C SER A 70 0.58 27.39 -20.52
N GLN A 71 0.30 28.52 -21.20
CA GLN A 71 1.26 29.61 -21.33
C GLN A 71 1.33 30.49 -20.09
N ALA A 72 0.19 30.82 -19.48
CA ALA A 72 0.11 31.80 -18.40
C ALA A 72 0.22 31.18 -17.00
N VAL A 73 -0.08 29.90 -16.83
CA VAL A 73 -0.11 29.20 -15.54
C VAL A 73 0.91 28.07 -15.48
N ALA A 74 0.84 27.13 -16.43
CA ALA A 74 1.70 25.94 -16.42
C ALA A 74 3.18 26.33 -16.58
N THR A 75 3.54 27.06 -17.64
CA THR A 75 4.92 27.41 -17.94
C THR A 75 5.65 28.13 -16.79
N PRO A 76 5.08 29.17 -16.13
CA PRO A 76 5.75 29.80 -14.98
C PRO A 76 5.95 28.85 -13.80
N ILE A 77 4.96 27.99 -13.49
CA ILE A 77 5.05 27.02 -12.39
C ILE A 77 6.08 25.94 -12.70
N GLU A 78 6.05 25.36 -13.90
CA GLU A 78 6.98 24.31 -14.33
C GLU A 78 8.43 24.77 -14.34
N GLN A 79 8.68 26.03 -14.77
CA GLN A 79 10.02 26.60 -14.77
C GLN A 79 10.62 26.71 -13.37
N GLU A 80 9.83 27.09 -12.36
CA GLU A 80 10.31 27.19 -10.99
C GLU A 80 10.47 25.82 -10.32
N ILE A 81 9.59 24.87 -10.64
CA ILE A 81 9.64 23.50 -10.08
C ILE A 81 10.79 22.70 -10.67
N ASN A 82 11.15 22.96 -11.92
CA ASN A 82 12.19 22.20 -12.61
C ASN A 82 13.52 22.28 -11.81
N GLY A 83 14.16 21.12 -11.66
CA GLY A 83 15.38 20.98 -10.87
C GLY A 83 15.15 20.93 -9.35
N THR A 84 13.96 20.58 -8.89
CA THR A 84 13.71 20.26 -7.47
C THR A 84 14.53 19.03 -7.06
N PRO A 85 15.23 19.07 -5.92
CA PRO A 85 16.05 17.94 -5.47
C PRO A 85 15.23 16.65 -5.34
N GLY A 86 15.75 15.56 -5.88
CA GLY A 86 15.09 14.24 -5.85
C GLY A 86 13.93 14.07 -6.84
N MET A 87 13.61 15.07 -7.65
CA MET A 87 12.61 14.96 -8.71
C MET A 87 13.10 14.05 -9.83
N LEU A 88 12.27 13.08 -10.24
CA LEU A 88 12.52 12.21 -11.37
C LEU A 88 11.93 12.78 -12.66
N TYR A 89 10.67 13.13 -12.63
CA TYR A 89 9.95 13.75 -13.76
C TYR A 89 8.72 14.51 -13.26
N MET A 90 8.18 15.33 -14.14
CA MET A 90 6.97 16.10 -13.94
C MET A 90 6.07 15.93 -15.14
N GLU A 91 4.78 15.79 -14.89
CA GLU A 91 3.72 15.74 -15.88
C GLU A 91 2.70 16.83 -15.58
N SER A 92 2.27 17.60 -16.59
CA SER A 92 1.26 18.62 -16.41
C SER A 92 0.13 18.49 -17.41
N ASN A 93 -1.07 18.92 -17.00
CA ASN A 93 -2.27 18.93 -17.81
C ASN A 93 -2.94 20.31 -17.69
N SER A 94 -3.34 20.85 -18.85
CA SER A 94 -4.09 22.09 -18.97
C SER A 94 -5.39 21.86 -19.73
N SER A 95 -6.53 22.22 -19.14
CA SER A 95 -7.85 21.95 -19.71
C SER A 95 -8.53 23.20 -20.29
N ASN A 96 -9.45 23.01 -21.25
CA ASN A 96 -10.27 24.07 -21.79
C ASN A 96 -11.33 24.63 -20.81
N SER A 97 -11.49 24.00 -19.65
CA SER A 97 -12.27 24.51 -18.52
C SER A 97 -11.49 25.50 -17.63
N GLY A 98 -10.25 25.82 -17.99
CA GLY A 98 -9.37 26.68 -17.19
C GLY A 98 -8.64 25.95 -16.09
N GLY A 99 -8.69 24.62 -16.01
CA GLY A 99 -7.99 23.81 -15.00
C GLY A 99 -6.53 23.61 -15.37
N PHE A 100 -5.65 23.69 -14.37
CA PHE A 100 -4.26 23.27 -14.41
C PHE A 100 -4.00 22.23 -13.34
N SER A 101 -3.29 21.16 -13.68
CA SER A 101 -2.75 20.21 -12.72
C SER A 101 -1.36 19.78 -13.16
N ALA A 102 -0.42 19.72 -12.19
CA ALA A 102 0.89 19.14 -12.40
C ALA A 102 1.15 18.07 -11.34
N THR A 103 1.76 16.97 -11.76
CA THR A 103 2.14 15.85 -10.92
C THR A 103 3.65 15.72 -10.95
N VAL A 104 4.30 15.90 -9.80
CA VAL A 104 5.75 15.82 -9.65
C VAL A 104 6.08 14.53 -8.94
N THR A 105 6.84 13.66 -9.59
CA THR A 105 7.26 12.35 -9.07
C THR A 105 8.72 12.44 -8.60
N PHE A 106 8.95 11.96 -7.38
CA PHE A 106 10.25 11.96 -6.72
C PHE A 106 10.87 10.56 -6.66
N ASP A 107 12.16 10.52 -6.35
CA ASP A 107 12.83 9.25 -6.05
C ASP A 107 12.19 8.57 -4.83
N VAL A 108 12.15 7.23 -4.82
CA VAL A 108 11.54 6.44 -3.74
C VAL A 108 12.17 6.70 -2.37
N SER A 109 13.43 7.17 -2.35
CA SER A 109 14.15 7.52 -1.13
C SER A 109 13.85 8.94 -0.63
N ALA A 110 13.10 9.75 -1.39
CA ALA A 110 12.78 11.13 -1.02
C ALA A 110 11.74 11.17 0.11
N ASP A 111 11.93 12.11 1.04
CA ASP A 111 10.94 12.38 2.07
C ASP A 111 9.74 13.13 1.45
N PRO A 112 8.52 12.58 1.50
CA PRO A 112 7.35 13.21 0.89
C PRO A 112 6.95 14.54 1.53
N ASP A 113 7.27 14.76 2.81
CA ASP A 113 6.96 16.01 3.51
C ASP A 113 7.91 17.12 3.07
N LEU A 114 9.20 16.82 2.99
CA LEU A 114 10.20 17.77 2.48
C LEU A 114 9.96 18.07 1.01
N ALA A 115 9.61 17.09 0.20
CA ALA A 115 9.27 17.27 -1.21
C ALA A 115 8.08 18.23 -1.39
N ALA A 116 7.02 18.06 -0.62
CA ALA A 116 5.86 18.95 -0.67
C ALA A 116 6.19 20.39 -0.25
N VAL A 117 6.97 20.56 0.80
CA VAL A 117 7.44 21.90 1.26
C VAL A 117 8.30 22.57 0.19
N GLU A 118 9.22 21.83 -0.43
CA GLU A 118 10.09 22.38 -1.48
C GLU A 118 9.29 22.82 -2.71
N ILE A 119 8.33 21.99 -3.14
CA ILE A 119 7.41 22.35 -4.24
C ILE A 119 6.58 23.57 -3.88
N GLN A 120 6.03 23.64 -2.65
CA GLN A 120 5.26 24.80 -2.22
C GLN A 120 6.08 26.08 -2.23
N ASN A 121 7.33 26.03 -1.77
CA ASN A 121 8.26 27.17 -1.82
C ASN A 121 8.50 27.64 -3.26
N ARG A 122 8.71 26.71 -4.20
CA ARG A 122 8.93 27.02 -5.62
C ARG A 122 7.69 27.56 -6.31
N VAL A 123 6.52 27.00 -6.03
CA VAL A 123 5.24 27.54 -6.52
C VAL A 123 5.02 28.97 -6.02
N LYS A 124 5.41 29.27 -4.78
CA LYS A 124 5.36 30.63 -4.23
C LYS A 124 6.23 31.63 -5.01
N LEU A 125 7.37 31.22 -5.52
CA LEU A 125 8.19 32.05 -6.38
C LEU A 125 7.52 32.36 -7.74
N ALA A 126 6.79 31.38 -8.27
CA ALA A 126 6.05 31.55 -9.53
C ALA A 126 4.88 32.53 -9.41
N GLU A 127 4.25 32.71 -8.23
CA GLU A 127 3.05 33.54 -8.03
C GLU A 127 3.18 34.95 -8.60
N SER A 128 4.36 35.55 -8.53
CA SER A 128 4.59 36.91 -9.06
C SER A 128 4.39 37.05 -10.57
N ARG A 129 4.38 35.92 -11.31
CA ARG A 129 4.24 35.85 -12.76
C ARG A 129 2.89 35.31 -13.19
N LEU A 130 2.03 34.91 -12.23
CA LEU A 130 0.73 34.32 -12.50
C LEU A 130 -0.36 35.37 -12.63
N PRO A 131 -1.44 35.11 -13.40
CA PRO A 131 -2.63 35.97 -13.44
C PRO A 131 -3.25 36.16 -12.06
N ALA A 132 -3.76 37.36 -11.80
CA ALA A 132 -4.36 37.73 -10.51
C ALA A 132 -5.52 36.79 -10.12
N GLU A 133 -6.31 36.34 -11.09
CA GLU A 133 -7.43 35.43 -10.90
C GLU A 133 -6.98 34.06 -10.39
N VAL A 134 -5.84 33.56 -10.87
CA VAL A 134 -5.25 32.29 -10.42
C VAL A 134 -4.80 32.40 -8.97
N ILE A 135 -4.17 33.52 -8.61
CA ILE A 135 -3.70 33.78 -7.24
C ILE A 135 -4.89 33.93 -6.28
N GLN A 136 -5.97 34.61 -6.72
CA GLN A 136 -7.19 34.79 -5.91
C GLN A 136 -7.94 33.47 -5.66
N ASN A 137 -7.97 32.57 -6.65
CA ASN A 137 -8.56 31.25 -6.53
C ASN A 137 -7.71 30.31 -5.66
N GLY A 138 -6.42 30.62 -5.52
CA GLY A 138 -5.44 29.81 -4.78
C GLY A 138 -4.82 28.69 -5.62
N ILE A 139 -3.61 28.31 -5.22
CA ILE A 139 -2.88 27.20 -5.80
C ILE A 139 -2.74 26.13 -4.71
N SER A 140 -3.27 24.96 -4.96
CA SER A 140 -3.17 23.81 -4.05
C SER A 140 -1.90 23.02 -4.35
N VAL A 141 -1.14 22.69 -3.30
CA VAL A 141 0.01 21.78 -3.35
C VAL A 141 -0.26 20.67 -2.34
N GLU A 142 -0.48 19.46 -2.82
CA GLU A 142 -0.88 18.33 -1.99
C GLU A 142 0.02 17.12 -2.23
N LYS A 143 0.37 16.43 -1.15
CA LYS A 143 0.96 15.09 -1.26
C LYS A 143 -0.10 14.14 -1.82
N GLN A 144 0.24 13.45 -2.88
CA GLN A 144 -0.65 12.41 -3.40
C GLN A 144 -0.38 11.11 -2.65
N ALA A 145 -1.38 10.62 -1.94
CA ALA A 145 -1.32 9.29 -1.34
C ALA A 145 -1.24 8.23 -2.46
N PRO A 146 -0.30 7.30 -2.37
CA PRO A 146 0.05 6.45 -3.52
C PRO A 146 -1.04 5.45 -3.91
N SER A 147 -1.87 5.01 -2.99
CA SER A 147 -2.88 3.98 -3.26
C SER A 147 -4.24 4.32 -2.66
N GLN A 148 -5.27 4.09 -3.43
CA GLN A 148 -6.64 4.13 -2.96
C GLN A 148 -6.93 2.85 -2.16
N LEU A 149 -7.35 3.02 -0.89
CA LEU A 149 -7.67 1.93 0.00
C LEU A 149 -9.04 1.34 -0.32
N MET A 150 -10.02 2.23 -0.43
CA MET A 150 -11.41 1.84 -0.72
C MET A 150 -12.19 2.99 -1.35
N THR A 151 -13.32 2.63 -1.93
CA THR A 151 -14.32 3.56 -2.41
C THR A 151 -15.58 3.38 -1.59
N LEU A 152 -16.14 4.49 -1.11
CA LEU A 152 -17.47 4.54 -0.51
C LEU A 152 -18.41 5.24 -1.49
N THR A 153 -19.62 4.72 -1.64
CA THR A 153 -20.67 5.35 -2.44
C THR A 153 -21.90 5.59 -1.59
N LEU A 154 -22.41 6.82 -1.64
CA LEU A 154 -23.72 7.14 -1.10
C LEU A 154 -24.72 7.18 -2.23
N MET A 155 -25.83 6.47 -2.06
CA MET A 155 -26.91 6.35 -3.04
C MET A 155 -28.27 6.50 -2.39
N SER A 156 -29.26 6.85 -3.17
CA SER A 156 -30.65 6.90 -2.71
C SER A 156 -31.59 6.26 -3.72
N SER A 157 -32.62 5.62 -3.20
CA SER A 157 -33.78 5.16 -3.96
C SER A 157 -34.88 6.23 -4.08
N ASP A 158 -34.81 7.31 -3.28
CA ASP A 158 -35.77 8.41 -3.30
C ASP A 158 -35.31 9.49 -4.30
N PRO A 159 -36.11 9.82 -5.33
CA PRO A 159 -35.79 10.87 -6.30
C PRO A 159 -35.57 12.26 -5.71
N LYS A 160 -35.97 12.50 -4.46
CA LYS A 160 -35.73 13.78 -3.77
C LYS A 160 -34.25 14.02 -3.47
N PHE A 161 -33.46 12.97 -3.37
CA PHE A 161 -32.02 13.04 -3.12
C PHE A 161 -31.27 12.93 -4.44
N ASP A 162 -31.14 14.05 -5.13
CA ASP A 162 -30.38 14.13 -6.36
C ASP A 162 -28.86 14.03 -6.11
N GLU A 163 -28.09 13.96 -7.16
CA GLU A 163 -26.62 13.84 -7.10
C GLU A 163 -25.97 15.00 -6.35
N ILE A 164 -26.53 16.22 -6.47
CA ILE A 164 -25.99 17.40 -5.79
C ILE A 164 -26.21 17.27 -4.30
N TYR A 165 -27.39 16.83 -3.88
CA TYR A 165 -27.71 16.57 -2.48
C TYR A 165 -26.79 15.49 -1.89
N LEU A 166 -26.65 14.35 -2.60
CA LEU A 166 -25.80 13.23 -2.15
C LEU A 166 -24.35 13.67 -1.98
N SER A 167 -23.82 14.41 -2.94
CA SER A 167 -22.45 14.92 -2.93
C SER A 167 -22.22 15.93 -1.77
N ASN A 168 -23.20 16.82 -1.57
CA ASN A 168 -23.13 17.79 -0.47
C ASN A 168 -23.27 17.12 0.89
N PHE A 169 -24.21 16.16 1.02
CA PHE A 169 -24.39 15.37 2.24
C PHE A 169 -23.13 14.58 2.58
N ALA A 170 -22.52 13.92 1.58
CA ALA A 170 -21.25 13.20 1.74
C ALA A 170 -20.14 14.11 2.27
N THR A 171 -20.06 15.33 1.74
CA THR A 171 -19.02 16.30 2.14
C THR A 171 -19.21 16.77 3.58
N ILE A 172 -20.43 17.12 3.98
CA ILE A 172 -20.72 17.71 5.30
C ILE A 172 -20.70 16.63 6.41
N ASN A 173 -21.32 15.47 6.15
CA ASN A 173 -21.61 14.50 7.20
C ASN A 173 -20.63 13.32 7.25
N VAL A 174 -19.99 12.99 6.13
CA VAL A 174 -19.18 11.77 6.00
C VAL A 174 -17.70 12.10 5.88
N LEU A 175 -17.33 12.97 4.94
CA LEU A 175 -15.93 13.23 4.56
C LEU A 175 -15.07 13.69 5.75
N ASP A 176 -15.58 14.64 6.56
CA ASP A 176 -14.82 15.17 7.69
C ASP A 176 -14.65 14.17 8.84
N VAL A 177 -15.60 13.25 9.01
CA VAL A 177 -15.48 12.19 10.03
C VAL A 177 -14.42 11.18 9.61
N ILE A 178 -14.47 10.72 8.36
CA ILE A 178 -13.53 9.74 7.83
C ILE A 178 -12.11 10.33 7.78
N ARG A 179 -11.95 11.60 7.42
CA ARG A 179 -10.65 12.28 7.36
C ARG A 179 -9.92 12.34 8.70
N ARG A 180 -10.64 12.26 9.84
CA ARG A 180 -10.06 12.25 11.19
C ARG A 180 -9.60 10.88 11.66
N ILE A 181 -9.90 9.82 10.92
CA ILE A 181 -9.49 8.45 11.29
C ILE A 181 -7.97 8.34 11.15
N PRO A 182 -7.26 7.87 12.20
CA PRO A 182 -5.82 7.66 12.12
C PRO A 182 -5.45 6.73 10.96
N GLY A 183 -4.45 7.11 10.16
CA GLY A 183 -4.01 6.36 8.99
C GLY A 183 -4.72 6.73 7.68
N VAL A 184 -5.81 7.50 7.72
CA VAL A 184 -6.40 8.10 6.52
C VAL A 184 -5.56 9.31 6.12
N GLY A 185 -5.04 9.29 4.89
CA GLY A 185 -4.23 10.37 4.33
C GLY A 185 -5.06 11.42 3.59
N ARG A 186 -6.03 10.95 2.81
CA ARG A 186 -6.91 11.80 2.01
C ARG A 186 -8.26 11.13 1.80
N VAL A 187 -9.32 11.95 1.82
CA VAL A 187 -10.64 11.56 1.33
C VAL A 187 -11.02 12.52 0.20
N SER A 188 -11.33 11.99 -0.96
CA SER A 188 -11.69 12.75 -2.15
C SER A 188 -13.12 12.42 -2.57
N ASN A 189 -13.95 13.43 -2.75
CA ASN A 189 -15.25 13.27 -3.36
C ASN A 189 -15.06 13.30 -4.89
N ILE A 190 -15.17 12.15 -5.52
CA ILE A 190 -14.92 11.94 -6.95
C ILE A 190 -16.20 12.27 -7.72
N GLY A 191 -16.11 13.15 -8.73
CA GLY A 191 -17.29 13.63 -9.46
C GLY A 191 -18.18 14.55 -8.65
N SER A 192 -17.62 15.26 -7.65
CA SER A 192 -18.38 16.07 -6.69
C SER A 192 -19.12 17.22 -7.35
N ARG A 193 -20.38 17.38 -6.98
CA ARG A 193 -21.23 18.52 -7.32
C ARG A 193 -21.66 19.21 -6.04
N TYR A 194 -21.17 20.43 -5.83
CA TYR A 194 -21.54 21.23 -4.65
C TYR A 194 -22.62 22.24 -5.05
N TYR A 195 -23.48 22.62 -4.12
CA TYR A 195 -24.40 23.72 -4.33
C TYR A 195 -23.65 25.03 -4.53
N ALA A 196 -24.04 25.77 -5.56
CA ALA A 196 -23.56 27.11 -5.83
C ALA A 196 -24.68 27.97 -6.38
N MET A 197 -24.60 29.28 -6.13
CA MET A 197 -25.46 30.25 -6.82
C MET A 197 -24.95 30.42 -8.25
N GLN A 198 -25.65 29.83 -9.18
CA GLN A 198 -25.37 29.98 -10.61
C GLN A 198 -26.00 31.26 -11.13
N ILE A 199 -25.22 32.08 -11.79
CA ILE A 199 -25.65 33.35 -12.40
C ILE A 199 -25.47 33.24 -13.89
N TRP A 200 -26.57 33.02 -14.58
CA TRP A 200 -26.62 32.87 -16.02
C TRP A 200 -26.84 34.25 -16.64
N ALA A 201 -25.77 34.94 -16.99
CA ALA A 201 -25.80 36.24 -17.62
C ALA A 201 -26.42 36.16 -19.01
N GLU A 202 -27.34 37.09 -19.34
CA GLU A 202 -27.99 37.19 -20.65
C GLU A 202 -27.28 38.28 -21.48
N PRO A 203 -26.47 37.91 -22.49
CA PRO A 203 -25.64 38.86 -23.25
C PRO A 203 -26.44 39.99 -23.90
N ASP A 204 -27.63 39.68 -24.45
CA ASP A 204 -28.48 40.67 -25.11
C ASP A 204 -29.00 41.71 -24.13
N LYS A 205 -29.40 41.31 -22.93
CA LYS A 205 -29.83 42.22 -21.88
C LYS A 205 -28.66 43.07 -21.36
N LEU A 206 -27.48 42.48 -21.18
CA LEU A 206 -26.27 43.22 -20.79
C LEU A 206 -25.96 44.32 -21.83
N ALA A 207 -25.97 43.96 -23.12
CA ALA A 207 -25.74 44.91 -24.21
C ALA A 207 -26.75 46.04 -24.24
N ASN A 208 -28.05 45.75 -24.05
CA ASN A 208 -29.11 46.73 -24.01
C ASN A 208 -28.96 47.77 -22.89
N PHE A 209 -28.43 47.36 -21.72
CA PHE A 209 -28.13 48.24 -20.60
C PHE A 209 -26.72 48.83 -20.63
N GLY A 210 -25.91 48.51 -21.64
CA GLY A 210 -24.52 48.94 -21.74
C GLY A 210 -23.67 48.45 -20.57
N LEU A 211 -23.89 47.19 -20.17
CA LEU A 211 -23.18 46.49 -19.07
C LEU A 211 -22.26 45.44 -19.63
N THR A 212 -21.18 45.19 -18.92
CA THR A 212 -20.23 44.13 -19.20
C THR A 212 -20.32 43.03 -18.14
N VAL A 213 -19.75 41.85 -18.41
CA VAL A 213 -19.62 40.77 -17.42
C VAL A 213 -18.80 41.24 -16.23
N GLN A 214 -17.83 42.13 -16.47
CA GLN A 214 -17.00 42.69 -15.39
C GLN A 214 -17.81 43.55 -14.42
N ASP A 215 -18.82 44.26 -14.90
CA ASP A 215 -19.74 45.04 -14.04
C ASP A 215 -20.52 44.11 -13.10
N LEU A 216 -20.98 42.95 -13.61
CA LEU A 216 -21.61 41.93 -12.80
C LEU A 216 -20.68 41.37 -11.72
N GLN A 217 -19.46 41.01 -12.13
CA GLN A 217 -18.45 40.47 -11.19
C GLN A 217 -18.11 41.47 -10.09
N ASN A 218 -17.94 42.76 -10.46
CA ASN A 218 -17.68 43.80 -9.48
C ASN A 218 -18.84 44.00 -8.51
N ALA A 219 -20.07 44.04 -9.01
CA ALA A 219 -21.27 44.19 -8.17
C ALA A 219 -21.44 43.00 -7.20
N LEU A 220 -21.20 41.78 -7.67
CA LEU A 220 -21.18 40.58 -6.83
C LEU A 220 -20.08 40.63 -5.75
N LYS A 221 -18.85 40.98 -6.12
CA LYS A 221 -17.70 41.10 -5.20
C LYS A 221 -17.95 42.16 -4.13
N ASP A 222 -18.58 43.27 -4.48
CA ASP A 222 -18.81 44.36 -3.55
C ASP A 222 -19.96 44.11 -2.57
N GLN A 223 -21.03 43.41 -3.03
CA GLN A 223 -22.25 43.21 -2.24
C GLN A 223 -22.34 41.82 -1.56
N ASN A 224 -21.58 40.83 -2.05
CA ASN A 224 -21.53 39.49 -1.47
C ASN A 224 -20.24 39.31 -0.67
N ARG A 225 -19.99 40.14 0.33
CA ARG A 225 -18.81 40.07 1.19
C ARG A 225 -19.17 40.26 2.64
N GLU A 226 -18.42 39.64 3.50
CA GLU A 226 -18.45 39.87 4.93
C GLU A 226 -17.64 41.12 5.25
N SER A 227 -18.24 42.09 5.93
CA SER A 227 -17.59 43.33 6.30
C SER A 227 -17.68 43.53 7.80
N ALA A 228 -16.55 43.77 8.46
CA ALA A 228 -16.52 44.16 9.85
C ALA A 228 -16.99 45.61 9.97
N ALA A 229 -18.13 45.86 10.61
CA ALA A 229 -18.68 47.19 10.78
C ALA A 229 -18.19 47.90 12.06
N GLY A 230 -17.38 47.22 12.88
CA GLY A 230 -16.83 47.75 14.11
C GLY A 230 -17.76 47.61 15.32
N VAL A 231 -17.47 48.40 16.34
CA VAL A 231 -18.18 48.35 17.65
C VAL A 231 -18.59 49.77 18.05
N LEU A 232 -19.86 49.95 18.36
CA LEU A 232 -20.37 51.19 18.94
C LEU A 232 -19.93 51.28 20.40
N GLY A 233 -19.45 52.45 20.84
CA GLY A 233 -19.02 52.66 22.21
C GLY A 233 -17.57 52.26 22.52
N GLN A 234 -16.75 51.97 21.49
CA GLN A 234 -15.33 51.71 21.68
C GLN A 234 -14.58 52.97 22.11
N GLN A 235 -13.60 52.84 23.03
CA GLN A 235 -12.74 53.94 23.44
C GLN A 235 -12.09 54.62 22.23
N PRO A 236 -11.98 55.97 22.22
CA PRO A 236 -12.02 56.88 23.39
C PRO A 236 -13.37 57.55 23.70
N VAL A 237 -14.48 57.00 23.22
CA VAL A 237 -15.82 57.55 23.50
C VAL A 237 -16.13 57.38 24.99
N LYS A 238 -16.36 58.50 25.69
CA LYS A 238 -16.70 58.51 27.14
C LYS A 238 -18.21 58.54 27.34
N GLY A 239 -18.69 57.93 28.43
CA GLY A 239 -20.08 58.02 28.86
C GLY A 239 -20.99 56.88 28.32
N LEU A 240 -20.40 55.83 27.76
CA LEU A 240 -21.13 54.64 27.42
C LEU A 240 -20.62 53.48 28.29
N ASP A 241 -21.58 52.84 28.97
CA ASP A 241 -21.31 51.69 29.86
C ASP A 241 -21.28 50.35 29.14
N VAL A 242 -21.68 50.30 27.86
CA VAL A 242 -21.80 49.08 27.07
C VAL A 242 -21.24 49.31 25.66
N THR A 243 -20.49 48.33 25.18
CA THR A 243 -20.06 48.28 23.78
C THR A 243 -20.98 47.34 22.99
N ILE A 244 -21.46 47.77 21.82
CA ILE A 244 -22.39 47.03 20.99
C ILE A 244 -21.67 46.70 19.66
N PRO A 245 -21.40 45.42 19.35
CA PRO A 245 -20.88 45.05 18.04
C PRO A 245 -21.93 45.33 16.96
N ILE A 246 -21.51 45.94 15.88
CA ILE A 246 -22.35 46.18 14.70
C ILE A 246 -22.17 45.01 13.76
N THR A 247 -23.22 44.24 13.52
CA THR A 247 -23.22 43.18 12.50
C THR A 247 -23.80 43.67 11.20
N THR A 248 -23.14 43.39 10.09
CA THR A 248 -23.65 43.61 8.73
C THR A 248 -24.35 42.36 8.24
N GLN A 249 -25.06 42.44 7.15
CA GLN A 249 -25.81 41.32 6.56
C GLN A 249 -24.93 40.12 6.19
N GLY A 250 -23.63 40.28 6.04
CA GLY A 250 -22.72 39.21 5.64
C GLY A 250 -22.90 38.76 4.17
N ARG A 251 -22.47 37.51 3.92
CA ARG A 251 -22.64 36.88 2.59
C ARG A 251 -24.11 36.59 2.31
N LEU A 252 -24.51 36.78 1.07
CA LEU A 252 -25.85 36.45 0.60
C LEU A 252 -26.01 34.92 0.53
N SER A 253 -27.20 34.43 0.90
CA SER A 253 -27.48 32.98 1.02
C SER A 253 -28.71 32.52 0.21
N THR A 254 -29.59 33.43 -0.23
CA THR A 254 -30.78 33.07 -0.94
C THR A 254 -30.79 33.63 -2.37
N VAL A 255 -31.45 32.92 -3.27
CA VAL A 255 -31.61 33.35 -4.68
C VAL A 255 -32.15 34.77 -4.74
N GLU A 256 -33.19 35.11 -3.94
CA GLU A 256 -33.81 36.44 -3.91
C GLU A 256 -32.82 37.54 -3.50
N GLN A 257 -31.93 37.27 -2.54
CA GLN A 257 -30.86 38.21 -2.13
C GLN A 257 -29.91 38.50 -3.30
N PHE A 258 -29.49 37.45 -4.03
CA PHE A 258 -28.64 37.61 -5.21
C PHE A 258 -29.36 38.37 -6.34
N GLU A 259 -30.59 38.03 -6.65
CA GLU A 259 -31.40 38.71 -7.64
C GLU A 259 -31.53 40.21 -7.38
N ASN A 260 -31.53 40.63 -6.12
CA ASN A 260 -31.66 42.02 -5.70
C ASN A 260 -30.34 42.80 -5.67
N ILE A 261 -29.18 42.17 -5.98
CA ILE A 261 -27.92 42.88 -6.13
C ILE A 261 -28.04 44.04 -7.12
N VAL A 262 -27.61 45.22 -6.72
CA VAL A 262 -27.65 46.42 -7.56
C VAL A 262 -26.38 46.46 -8.42
N ILE A 263 -26.53 46.39 -9.74
CA ILE A 263 -25.40 46.48 -10.67
C ILE A 263 -25.12 47.97 -11.00
N ARG A 264 -26.15 48.74 -11.27
CA ARG A 264 -26.02 50.17 -11.58
C ARG A 264 -27.21 50.96 -11.03
N ALA A 265 -26.95 52.08 -10.41
CA ALA A 265 -27.92 53.11 -10.08
C ALA A 265 -27.72 54.32 -11.00
N ASN A 266 -28.70 54.68 -11.76
CA ASN A 266 -28.65 55.82 -12.69
C ASN A 266 -29.03 57.13 -12.01
N THR A 267 -28.57 58.24 -12.52
CA THR A 267 -28.85 59.58 -11.98
C THR A 267 -30.35 59.97 -12.03
N ASN A 268 -31.14 59.30 -12.88
CA ASN A 268 -32.58 59.46 -12.94
C ASN A 268 -33.37 58.64 -11.90
N GLY A 269 -32.69 57.96 -10.97
CA GLY A 269 -33.29 57.12 -9.93
C GLY A 269 -33.63 55.70 -10.37
N SER A 270 -33.42 55.33 -11.65
CA SER A 270 -33.60 53.93 -12.09
C SER A 270 -32.44 53.04 -11.60
N ILE A 271 -32.80 51.86 -11.15
CA ILE A 271 -31.85 50.88 -10.59
C ILE A 271 -31.91 49.63 -11.48
N ILE A 272 -30.74 49.17 -11.94
CA ILE A 272 -30.60 47.91 -12.66
C ILE A 272 -30.11 46.88 -11.63
N ARG A 273 -30.88 45.81 -11.49
CA ARG A 273 -30.57 44.69 -10.57
C ARG A 273 -30.08 43.47 -11.34
N LEU A 274 -29.48 42.52 -10.63
CA LEU A 274 -28.96 41.31 -11.22
C LEU A 274 -30.05 40.50 -11.97
N ARG A 275 -31.27 40.42 -11.40
CA ARG A 275 -32.45 39.78 -12.05
C ARG A 275 -32.83 40.37 -13.40
N ASP A 276 -32.47 41.63 -13.68
CA ASP A 276 -32.85 42.31 -14.92
C ASP A 276 -31.96 41.86 -16.10
N VAL A 277 -30.76 41.31 -15.80
CA VAL A 277 -29.72 40.96 -16.78
C VAL A 277 -29.19 39.52 -16.65
N ALA A 278 -29.63 38.78 -15.64
CA ALA A 278 -29.21 37.40 -15.41
C ALA A 278 -30.30 36.60 -14.72
N ARG A 279 -30.32 35.29 -14.97
CA ARG A 279 -31.08 34.32 -14.19
C ARG A 279 -30.21 33.83 -13.05
N VAL A 280 -30.75 33.78 -11.84
CA VAL A 280 -30.07 33.26 -10.65
C VAL A 280 -30.75 31.96 -10.21
N SER A 281 -29.98 30.93 -9.96
CA SER A 281 -30.48 29.65 -9.47
C SER A 281 -29.48 28.98 -8.52
N LEU A 282 -29.99 28.22 -7.56
CA LEU A 282 -29.17 27.37 -6.68
C LEU A 282 -29.04 26.01 -7.36
N GLU A 283 -27.89 25.75 -7.94
CA GLU A 283 -27.62 24.57 -8.77
C GLU A 283 -26.22 24.01 -8.46
N ALA A 284 -25.72 23.04 -9.26
CA ALA A 284 -24.36 22.52 -9.10
C ALA A 284 -23.31 23.57 -9.45
N SER A 285 -22.22 23.58 -8.69
CA SER A 285 -21.06 24.44 -8.96
C SER A 285 -20.38 24.13 -10.31
N SER A 286 -20.46 22.87 -10.74
CA SER A 286 -19.94 22.39 -12.02
C SER A 286 -20.79 21.23 -12.53
N TYR A 287 -20.91 21.13 -13.85
CA TYR A 287 -21.53 20.02 -14.56
C TYR A 287 -20.51 19.25 -15.42
N SER A 288 -19.21 19.43 -15.15
CA SER A 288 -18.14 18.83 -15.95
C SER A 288 -17.86 17.37 -15.59
N THR A 289 -18.35 16.91 -14.45
CA THR A 289 -18.10 15.55 -13.95
C THR A 289 -19.40 14.91 -13.48
N GLU A 290 -19.45 13.59 -13.52
CA GLU A 290 -20.58 12.79 -13.05
C GLU A 290 -20.06 11.49 -12.44
N SER A 291 -20.71 10.99 -11.40
CA SER A 291 -20.38 9.72 -10.77
C SER A 291 -21.63 8.88 -10.49
N GLY A 292 -21.48 7.58 -10.54
CA GLY A 292 -22.60 6.68 -10.35
C GLY A 292 -22.17 5.24 -10.03
N ILE A 293 -23.14 4.46 -9.57
CA ILE A 293 -22.98 3.04 -9.30
C ILE A 293 -24.18 2.29 -9.92
N ASN A 294 -23.91 1.20 -10.64
CA ASN A 294 -24.94 0.39 -11.30
C ASN A 294 -25.96 1.23 -12.11
N GLY A 295 -25.46 2.19 -12.89
CA GLY A 295 -26.29 3.08 -13.72
C GLY A 295 -27.12 4.11 -12.94
N LYS A 296 -26.93 4.27 -11.63
CA LYS A 296 -27.62 5.26 -10.79
C LYS A 296 -26.65 6.31 -10.29
N ASN A 297 -27.14 7.54 -10.18
CA ASN A 297 -26.36 8.63 -9.61
C ASN A 297 -25.98 8.32 -8.15
N ALA A 298 -24.72 8.56 -7.81
CA ALA A 298 -24.21 8.36 -6.47
C ALA A 298 -23.09 9.36 -6.16
N ALA A 299 -22.94 9.71 -4.88
CA ALA A 299 -21.75 10.41 -4.43
C ALA A 299 -20.63 9.38 -4.14
N VAL A 300 -19.50 9.52 -4.80
CA VAL A 300 -18.38 8.58 -4.74
C VAL A 300 -17.23 9.20 -3.96
N LEU A 301 -16.86 8.57 -2.85
CA LEU A 301 -15.74 8.96 -2.00
C LEU A 301 -14.58 7.99 -2.16
N GLY A 302 -13.45 8.48 -2.67
CA GLY A 302 -12.18 7.74 -2.67
C GLY A 302 -11.41 7.98 -1.38
N ILE A 303 -11.05 6.91 -0.68
CA ILE A 303 -10.26 6.94 0.57
C ILE A 303 -8.85 6.47 0.27
N TYR A 304 -7.87 7.27 0.66
CA TYR A 304 -6.44 7.04 0.44
C TYR A 304 -5.72 6.99 1.79
N MET A 305 -4.79 6.04 1.92
CA MET A 305 -4.01 5.86 3.15
C MET A 305 -2.82 6.81 3.24
N LEU A 306 -2.40 7.09 4.47
CA LEU A 306 -1.04 7.58 4.73
C LEU A 306 -0.01 6.48 4.44
N PRO A 307 1.17 6.82 3.91
CA PRO A 307 2.27 5.88 3.80
C PRO A 307 2.60 5.24 5.17
N GLY A 308 2.75 3.90 5.19
CA GLY A 308 3.06 3.15 6.41
C GLY A 308 1.90 2.88 7.36
N ALA A 309 0.69 3.33 7.05
CA ALA A 309 -0.50 2.96 7.81
C ALA A 309 -0.88 1.49 7.55
N ASN A 310 -1.50 0.86 8.55
CA ASN A 310 -2.02 -0.50 8.40
C ASN A 310 -3.34 -0.50 7.63
N ALA A 311 -3.34 -1.01 6.40
CA ALA A 311 -4.49 -1.03 5.51
C ALA A 311 -5.73 -1.71 6.13
N MET A 312 -5.52 -2.83 6.81
CA MET A 312 -6.59 -3.61 7.43
C MET A 312 -7.25 -2.85 8.58
N GLU A 313 -6.45 -2.18 9.42
CA GLU A 313 -6.93 -1.41 10.56
C GLU A 313 -7.67 -0.14 10.13
N VAL A 314 -7.11 0.58 9.16
CA VAL A 314 -7.74 1.79 8.58
C VAL A 314 -9.08 1.44 7.96
N ALA A 315 -9.15 0.38 7.13
CA ALA A 315 -10.39 -0.04 6.50
C ALA A 315 -11.45 -0.46 7.51
N LYS A 316 -11.04 -1.18 8.57
CA LYS A 316 -11.93 -1.57 9.66
C LYS A 316 -12.50 -0.33 10.36
N SER A 317 -11.64 0.62 10.73
CA SER A 317 -12.06 1.87 11.39
C SER A 317 -12.98 2.72 10.50
N VAL A 318 -12.73 2.76 9.18
CA VAL A 318 -13.60 3.46 8.23
C VAL A 318 -14.98 2.79 8.16
N LYS A 319 -15.05 1.46 8.09
CA LYS A 319 -16.33 0.72 8.07
C LYS A 319 -17.11 0.93 9.37
N GLU A 320 -16.45 0.83 10.53
CA GLU A 320 -17.09 1.09 11.83
C GLU A 320 -17.62 2.52 11.93
N ALA A 321 -16.86 3.51 11.44
CA ALA A 321 -17.32 4.90 11.38
C ALA A 321 -18.53 5.06 10.45
N MET A 322 -18.52 4.41 9.29
CA MET A 322 -19.65 4.44 8.35
C MET A 322 -20.91 3.78 8.93
N ASP A 323 -20.75 2.65 9.63
CA ASP A 323 -21.86 2.00 10.32
C ASP A 323 -22.50 2.93 11.40
N GLU A 324 -21.68 3.72 12.08
CA GLU A 324 -22.19 4.69 13.06
C GLU A 324 -22.87 5.90 12.40
N ILE A 325 -22.24 6.46 11.35
CA ILE A 325 -22.79 7.59 10.60
C ILE A 325 -24.11 7.20 9.92
N SER A 326 -24.20 5.99 9.38
CA SER A 326 -25.36 5.49 8.64
C SER A 326 -26.63 5.41 9.48
N LYS A 327 -26.51 5.27 10.81
CA LYS A 327 -27.67 5.30 11.74
C LYS A 327 -28.41 6.63 11.72
N ASN A 328 -27.73 7.71 11.33
CA ASN A 328 -28.28 9.05 11.24
C ASN A 328 -28.62 9.47 9.80
N PHE A 329 -28.61 8.54 8.85
CA PHE A 329 -28.97 8.84 7.48
C PHE A 329 -30.47 9.14 7.36
N PRO A 330 -30.84 10.08 6.50
CA PRO A 330 -32.24 10.26 6.11
C PRO A 330 -32.81 8.96 5.54
N GLU A 331 -34.10 8.74 5.75
CA GLU A 331 -34.81 7.58 5.22
C GLU A 331 -34.70 7.52 3.68
N GLY A 332 -34.27 6.39 3.15
CA GLY A 332 -34.02 6.20 1.72
C GLY A 332 -32.57 6.47 1.27
N LEU A 333 -31.68 6.94 2.16
CA LEU A 333 -30.26 7.06 1.87
C LEU A 333 -29.51 5.80 2.36
N SER A 334 -28.62 5.29 1.55
CA SER A 334 -27.77 4.13 1.87
C SER A 334 -26.33 4.34 1.40
N TYR A 335 -25.42 3.52 1.90
CA TYR A 335 -24.05 3.49 1.41
C TYR A 335 -23.63 2.08 0.99
N GLU A 336 -22.69 2.00 0.08
CA GLU A 336 -22.02 0.75 -0.33
C GLU A 336 -20.52 0.98 -0.43
N VAL A 337 -19.77 -0.12 -0.36
CA VAL A 337 -18.30 -0.16 -0.54
C VAL A 337 -17.99 -0.97 -1.80
N PRO A 338 -18.08 -0.38 -3.00
CA PRO A 338 -17.90 -1.10 -4.26
C PRO A 338 -16.46 -1.55 -4.52
N PHE A 339 -15.49 -0.87 -3.91
CA PHE A 339 -14.08 -1.23 -4.00
C PHE A 339 -13.44 -1.19 -2.62
N ASP A 340 -12.83 -2.30 -2.23
CA ASP A 340 -12.09 -2.47 -0.99
C ASP A 340 -10.85 -3.34 -1.22
N MET A 341 -9.69 -2.67 -1.23
CA MET A 341 -8.40 -3.35 -1.42
C MET A 341 -8.10 -4.36 -0.31
N THR A 342 -8.65 -4.14 0.90
CA THR A 342 -8.37 -5.03 2.03
C THR A 342 -9.00 -6.42 1.89
N THR A 343 -10.05 -6.55 1.10
CA THR A 343 -10.63 -7.87 0.77
C THR A 343 -9.58 -8.73 0.07
N TYR A 344 -8.94 -8.18 -0.97
CA TYR A 344 -7.89 -8.88 -1.70
C TYR A 344 -6.66 -9.15 -0.82
N ILE A 345 -6.23 -8.15 -0.02
CA ILE A 345 -5.11 -8.31 0.93
C ILE A 345 -5.40 -9.44 1.92
N SER A 346 -6.60 -9.47 2.50
CA SER A 346 -7.02 -10.49 3.46
C SER A 346 -7.01 -11.89 2.86
N GLU A 347 -7.59 -12.06 1.66
CA GLU A 347 -7.60 -13.35 0.95
C GLU A 347 -6.18 -13.80 0.59
N SER A 348 -5.34 -12.88 0.10
CA SER A 348 -3.95 -13.19 -0.23
C SER A 348 -3.15 -13.65 0.99
N ILE A 349 -3.31 -12.95 2.12
CA ILE A 349 -2.66 -13.32 3.38
C ILE A 349 -3.18 -14.66 3.89
N HIS A 350 -4.49 -14.90 3.80
CA HIS A 350 -5.10 -16.17 4.20
C HIS A 350 -4.53 -17.35 3.40
N GLU A 351 -4.41 -17.19 2.08
CA GLU A 351 -3.83 -18.22 1.19
C GLU A 351 -2.34 -18.47 1.51
N VAL A 352 -1.61 -17.41 1.86
CA VAL A 352 -0.21 -17.56 2.30
C VAL A 352 -0.12 -18.28 3.65
N TYR A 353 -0.97 -17.97 4.63
CA TYR A 353 -1.00 -18.71 5.91
C TYR A 353 -1.34 -20.18 5.71
N LYS A 354 -2.29 -20.48 4.84
CA LYS A 354 -2.66 -21.85 4.46
C LYS A 354 -1.46 -22.56 3.84
N THR A 355 -0.81 -21.95 2.86
CA THR A 355 0.37 -22.49 2.19
C THR A 355 1.54 -22.72 3.18
N LEU A 356 1.76 -21.79 4.10
CA LEU A 356 2.77 -21.89 5.15
C LEU A 356 2.49 -23.10 6.07
N PHE A 357 1.23 -23.29 6.44
CA PHE A 357 0.82 -24.43 7.26
C PHE A 357 0.92 -25.77 6.50
N GLU A 358 0.52 -25.80 5.23
CA GLU A 358 0.68 -26.98 4.37
C GLU A 358 2.16 -27.33 4.15
N ALA A 359 3.02 -26.32 3.92
CA ALA A 359 4.46 -26.50 3.81
C ALA A 359 5.07 -27.07 5.10
N LEU A 360 4.64 -26.55 6.26
CA LEU A 360 5.11 -27.06 7.56
C LEU A 360 4.71 -28.51 7.78
N ILE A 361 3.46 -28.89 7.47
CA ILE A 361 2.99 -30.27 7.57
C ILE A 361 3.79 -31.18 6.64
N LEU A 362 4.01 -30.75 5.40
CA LEU A 362 4.77 -31.53 4.43
C LEU A 362 6.22 -31.73 4.86
N VAL A 363 6.86 -30.68 5.39
CA VAL A 363 8.21 -30.76 5.95
C VAL A 363 8.25 -31.73 7.13
N VAL A 364 7.32 -31.63 8.08
CA VAL A 364 7.22 -32.55 9.22
C VAL A 364 7.08 -33.99 8.75
N LEU A 365 6.24 -34.25 7.74
CA LEU A 365 6.04 -35.59 7.17
C LEU A 365 7.32 -36.12 6.53
N VAL A 366 8.01 -35.30 5.73
CA VAL A 366 9.27 -35.70 5.06
C VAL A 366 10.35 -35.98 6.11
N VAL A 367 10.51 -35.11 7.11
CA VAL A 367 11.48 -35.28 8.20
C VAL A 367 11.16 -36.55 9.00
N TYR A 368 9.88 -36.81 9.30
CA TYR A 368 9.47 -38.04 10.00
C TYR A 368 9.77 -39.30 9.20
N LEU A 369 9.57 -39.27 7.89
CA LEU A 369 9.89 -40.39 7.00
C LEU A 369 11.41 -40.61 6.89
N SER A 370 12.21 -39.55 6.93
CA SER A 370 13.66 -39.60 6.87
C SER A 370 14.26 -40.12 8.18
N LEU A 371 13.94 -39.47 9.30
CA LEU A 371 14.51 -39.84 10.63
C LEU A 371 13.86 -41.08 11.24
N GLN A 372 12.66 -41.47 10.84
CA GLN A 372 11.91 -42.64 11.31
C GLN A 372 11.75 -42.70 12.84
N SER A 373 11.90 -41.57 13.51
CA SER A 373 11.84 -41.41 14.96
C SER A 373 11.02 -40.18 15.32
N TRP A 374 9.86 -40.35 16.00
CA TRP A 374 9.03 -39.22 16.37
C TRP A 374 9.72 -38.23 17.32
N ARG A 375 10.66 -38.73 18.13
CA ARG A 375 11.45 -37.91 19.06
C ARG A 375 12.47 -37.04 18.34
N ALA A 376 13.13 -37.61 17.35
CA ALA A 376 14.06 -36.90 16.50
C ALA A 376 13.32 -35.82 15.68
N THR A 377 12.14 -36.17 15.14
CA THR A 377 11.28 -35.24 14.36
C THR A 377 10.77 -34.06 15.19
N LEU A 378 10.53 -34.24 16.49
CA LEU A 378 10.06 -33.18 17.38
C LEU A 378 11.04 -31.98 17.44
N ILE A 379 12.35 -32.23 17.26
CA ILE A 379 13.36 -31.18 17.36
C ILE A 379 13.25 -30.16 16.24
N PRO A 380 13.23 -30.53 14.94
CA PRO A 380 12.97 -29.58 13.87
C PRO A 380 11.57 -28.95 13.94
N ILE A 381 10.53 -29.71 14.39
CA ILE A 381 9.16 -29.17 14.55
C ILE A 381 9.12 -28.00 15.52
N VAL A 382 9.95 -28.00 16.56
CA VAL A 382 10.03 -26.89 17.52
C VAL A 382 10.96 -25.79 17.01
N ALA A 383 12.06 -26.13 16.38
CA ALA A 383 13.08 -25.17 15.93
C ALA A 383 12.56 -24.23 14.82
N VAL A 384 11.80 -24.77 13.85
CA VAL A 384 11.30 -24.00 12.70
C VAL A 384 10.36 -22.88 13.11
N PRO A 385 9.28 -23.13 13.88
CA PRO A 385 8.39 -22.04 14.32
C PRO A 385 9.12 -20.96 15.13
N ILE A 386 10.10 -21.32 15.96
CA ILE A 386 10.87 -20.35 16.73
C ILE A 386 11.64 -19.41 15.80
N SER A 387 12.26 -19.96 14.76
CA SER A 387 13.02 -19.17 13.79
C SER A 387 12.11 -18.25 12.96
N LEU A 388 10.97 -18.76 12.49
CA LEU A 388 10.02 -17.99 11.72
C LEU A 388 9.35 -16.88 12.54
N ILE A 389 8.89 -17.21 13.76
CA ILE A 389 8.27 -16.22 14.65
C ILE A 389 9.29 -15.15 15.03
N GLY A 390 10.53 -15.55 15.37
CA GLY A 390 11.60 -14.61 15.71
C GLY A 390 11.91 -13.62 14.59
N THR A 391 11.70 -13.99 13.33
CA THR A 391 11.93 -13.12 12.17
C THR A 391 11.01 -11.89 12.18
N PHE A 392 9.75 -12.00 12.65
CA PHE A 392 8.84 -10.87 12.75
C PHE A 392 9.36 -9.76 13.68
N GLY A 393 10.07 -10.13 14.75
CA GLY A 393 10.68 -9.15 15.64
C GLY A 393 11.75 -8.30 14.95
N PHE A 394 12.58 -8.91 14.10
CA PHE A 394 13.56 -8.18 13.30
C PHE A 394 12.90 -7.38 12.16
N MET A 395 11.85 -7.89 11.53
CA MET A 395 11.09 -7.15 10.54
C MET A 395 10.56 -5.83 11.12
N LEU A 396 10.07 -5.85 12.37
CA LEU A 396 9.62 -4.65 13.07
C LEU A 396 10.78 -3.65 13.30
N ILE A 397 11.95 -4.13 13.76
CA ILE A 397 13.14 -3.29 13.98
C ILE A 397 13.61 -2.62 12.68
N PHE A 398 13.53 -3.32 11.55
CA PHE A 398 13.91 -2.78 10.24
C PHE A 398 12.81 -1.92 9.59
N GLY A 399 11.65 -1.74 10.21
CA GLY A 399 10.53 -0.98 9.66
C GLY A 399 9.90 -1.63 8.43
N PHE A 400 9.90 -2.97 8.37
CA PHE A 400 9.25 -3.73 7.30
C PHE A 400 7.76 -3.90 7.56
N SER A 401 7.01 -4.23 6.51
CA SER A 401 5.60 -4.60 6.59
C SER A 401 5.40 -6.11 6.39
N LEU A 402 4.30 -6.61 6.92
CA LEU A 402 3.80 -7.93 6.58
C LEU A 402 3.09 -7.83 5.23
N ASN A 403 3.71 -8.38 4.19
CA ASN A 403 3.23 -8.30 2.83
C ASN A 403 3.49 -9.60 2.07
N ILE A 404 2.94 -9.75 0.87
CA ILE A 404 3.05 -10.97 0.07
C ILE A 404 4.52 -11.39 -0.12
N LEU A 405 5.44 -10.44 -0.35
CA LEU A 405 6.85 -10.76 -0.58
C LEU A 405 7.56 -11.22 0.70
N THR A 406 7.33 -10.57 1.83
CA THR A 406 7.91 -10.99 3.11
C THR A 406 7.40 -12.36 3.54
N LEU A 407 6.10 -12.63 3.31
CA LEU A 407 5.49 -13.93 3.59
C LEU A 407 6.02 -15.02 2.62
N LEU A 408 6.20 -14.71 1.34
CA LEU A 408 6.84 -15.62 0.38
C LEU A 408 8.28 -15.93 0.80
N GLY A 409 9.02 -14.90 1.29
CA GLY A 409 10.35 -15.08 1.87
C GLY A 409 10.35 -16.04 3.05
N LEU A 410 9.35 -15.96 3.93
CA LEU A 410 9.19 -16.88 5.06
C LEU A 410 8.87 -18.31 4.59
N ILE A 411 8.02 -18.49 3.58
CA ILE A 411 7.73 -19.83 3.01
C ILE A 411 9.02 -20.45 2.45
N LEU A 412 9.79 -19.68 1.69
CA LEU A 412 11.06 -20.15 1.17
C LEU A 412 12.07 -20.47 2.29
N ALA A 413 12.08 -19.64 3.33
CA ALA A 413 12.95 -19.84 4.50
C ALA A 413 12.63 -21.13 5.27
N ILE A 414 11.37 -21.64 5.26
CA ILE A 414 11.02 -22.91 5.93
C ILE A 414 11.92 -24.04 5.44
N GLY A 415 12.08 -24.18 4.11
CA GLY A 415 12.92 -25.24 3.53
C GLY A 415 14.39 -25.14 3.92
N ILE A 416 14.91 -23.91 4.06
CA ILE A 416 16.31 -23.66 4.40
C ILE A 416 16.53 -23.83 5.92
N VAL A 417 15.62 -23.29 6.73
CA VAL A 417 15.69 -23.28 8.19
C VAL A 417 15.59 -24.69 8.79
N VAL A 418 14.78 -25.54 8.19
CA VAL A 418 14.60 -26.91 8.69
C VAL A 418 15.87 -27.75 8.55
N ASP A 419 16.68 -27.47 7.53
CA ASP A 419 17.90 -28.24 7.23
C ASP A 419 18.94 -28.14 8.36
N ASP A 420 19.15 -26.97 8.92
CA ASP A 420 20.07 -26.77 10.06
C ASP A 420 19.74 -27.69 11.24
N ALA A 421 18.46 -27.80 11.59
CA ALA A 421 18.02 -28.64 12.70
C ALA A 421 18.10 -30.15 12.34
N ILE A 422 17.82 -30.52 11.10
CA ILE A 422 17.92 -31.92 10.63
C ILE A 422 19.35 -32.41 10.69
N VAL A 423 20.28 -31.63 10.15
CA VAL A 423 21.70 -31.98 10.11
C VAL A 423 22.26 -32.21 11.54
N VAL A 424 21.84 -31.40 12.51
CA VAL A 424 22.23 -31.61 13.93
C VAL A 424 21.69 -32.94 14.44
N VAL A 425 20.40 -33.20 14.26
CA VAL A 425 19.76 -34.44 14.76
C VAL A 425 20.36 -35.68 14.11
N GLU A 426 20.50 -35.66 12.77
CA GLU A 426 21.05 -36.79 12.00
C GLU A 426 22.49 -37.14 12.45
N ASN A 427 23.33 -36.11 12.62
CA ASN A 427 24.70 -36.32 13.05
C ASN A 427 24.78 -36.86 14.48
N VAL A 428 23.91 -36.40 15.37
CA VAL A 428 23.81 -36.93 16.75
C VAL A 428 23.35 -38.39 16.74
N GLU A 429 22.28 -38.72 15.99
CA GLU A 429 21.78 -40.10 15.87
C GLU A 429 22.85 -41.02 15.26
N ARG A 430 23.56 -40.59 14.23
CA ARG A 430 24.64 -41.35 13.60
C ARG A 430 25.75 -41.68 14.62
N ILE A 431 26.20 -40.70 15.41
CA ILE A 431 27.24 -40.96 16.44
C ILE A 431 26.72 -41.87 17.54
N MET A 432 25.45 -41.74 17.96
CA MET A 432 24.82 -42.64 18.93
C MET A 432 24.78 -44.08 18.42
N GLU A 433 24.52 -44.31 17.14
CA GLU A 433 24.44 -45.65 16.54
C GLU A 433 25.83 -46.25 16.30
N GLU A 434 26.76 -45.50 15.74
CA GLU A 434 28.11 -45.97 15.37
C GLU A 434 28.99 -46.22 16.62
N GLU A 435 28.97 -45.27 17.57
CA GLU A 435 29.88 -45.31 18.72
C GLU A 435 29.23 -45.79 20.03
N LYS A 436 27.91 -46.05 19.99
CA LYS A 436 27.14 -46.51 21.18
C LYS A 436 27.20 -45.52 22.36
N LEU A 437 27.38 -44.22 22.08
CA LEU A 437 27.45 -43.19 23.11
C LEU A 437 26.05 -42.78 23.62
N PRO A 438 25.93 -42.37 24.89
CA PRO A 438 24.68 -41.79 25.39
C PRO A 438 24.37 -40.46 24.69
N PRO A 439 23.10 -40.04 24.63
CA PRO A 439 22.69 -38.85 23.88
C PRO A 439 23.49 -37.58 24.21
N TYR A 440 23.79 -37.34 25.46
CA TYR A 440 24.56 -36.18 25.91
C TYR A 440 25.99 -36.15 25.34
N GLU A 441 26.72 -37.24 25.43
CA GLU A 441 28.10 -37.34 24.92
C GLU A 441 28.14 -37.34 23.40
N ALA A 442 27.17 -38.02 22.76
CA ALA A 442 27.03 -38.03 21.32
C ALA A 442 26.75 -36.61 20.79
N THR A 443 25.88 -35.84 21.47
CA THR A 443 25.60 -34.46 21.09
C THR A 443 26.83 -33.56 21.21
N LYS A 444 27.57 -33.63 22.30
CA LYS A 444 28.84 -32.89 22.47
C LYS A 444 29.81 -33.17 21.33
N LYS A 445 29.95 -34.45 20.99
CA LYS A 445 30.87 -34.89 19.95
C LYS A 445 30.42 -34.45 18.56
N ALA A 446 29.11 -34.56 18.26
CA ALA A 446 28.53 -34.12 17.02
C ALA A 446 28.75 -32.61 16.80
N MET A 447 28.46 -31.80 17.81
CA MET A 447 28.57 -30.35 17.71
C MET A 447 29.98 -29.84 17.54
N ASN A 448 30.99 -30.56 18.06
CA ASN A 448 32.40 -30.21 17.88
C ASN A 448 32.84 -30.18 16.42
N GLY A 449 32.26 -31.05 15.57
CA GLY A 449 32.55 -31.06 14.14
C GLY A 449 31.58 -30.25 13.28
N LEU A 450 30.39 -29.99 13.79
CA LEU A 450 29.28 -29.45 12.99
C LEU A 450 29.08 -27.94 13.13
N ALA A 451 29.44 -27.36 14.29
CA ALA A 451 29.17 -25.95 14.57
C ALA A 451 29.79 -25.00 13.56
N GLY A 452 31.05 -25.25 13.15
CA GLY A 452 31.73 -24.47 12.13
C GLY A 452 31.04 -24.54 10.74
N ALA A 453 30.57 -25.74 10.37
CA ALA A 453 29.87 -25.95 9.11
C ALA A 453 28.52 -25.22 9.07
N LEU A 454 27.72 -25.27 10.14
CA LEU A 454 26.45 -24.56 10.27
C LEU A 454 26.62 -23.03 10.16
N ILE A 455 27.63 -22.48 10.82
CA ILE A 455 27.94 -21.04 10.71
C ILE A 455 28.38 -20.70 9.28
N ALA A 456 29.23 -21.53 8.67
CA ALA A 456 29.69 -21.28 7.31
C ALA A 456 28.57 -21.31 6.28
N THR A 457 27.65 -22.30 6.34
CA THR A 457 26.50 -22.39 5.44
C THR A 457 25.59 -21.16 5.57
N SER A 458 25.30 -20.72 6.78
CA SER A 458 24.47 -19.54 7.03
C SER A 458 25.14 -18.25 6.55
N LEU A 459 26.46 -18.10 6.74
CA LEU A 459 27.19 -16.95 6.21
C LEU A 459 27.23 -16.95 4.68
N VAL A 460 27.34 -18.11 4.03
CA VAL A 460 27.26 -18.22 2.57
C VAL A 460 25.87 -17.81 2.07
N LEU A 461 24.79 -18.26 2.72
CA LEU A 461 23.44 -17.85 2.38
C LEU A 461 23.24 -16.33 2.56
N CYS A 462 23.71 -15.77 3.67
CA CYS A 462 23.70 -14.32 3.88
C CYS A 462 24.50 -13.58 2.80
N ALA A 463 25.67 -14.11 2.39
CA ALA A 463 26.49 -13.52 1.34
C ALA A 463 25.80 -13.53 -0.05
N VAL A 464 24.83 -14.41 -0.26
CA VAL A 464 23.99 -14.42 -1.48
C VAL A 464 22.82 -13.44 -1.38
N PHE A 465 22.09 -13.45 -0.25
CA PHE A 465 20.85 -12.67 -0.14
C PHE A 465 21.08 -11.19 0.23
N VAL A 466 22.03 -10.89 1.12
CA VAL A 466 22.26 -9.51 1.59
C VAL A 466 22.68 -8.55 0.48
N PRO A 467 23.55 -8.88 -0.49
CA PRO A 467 23.90 -7.98 -1.58
C PRO A 467 22.71 -7.55 -2.45
N VAL A 468 21.70 -8.40 -2.60
CA VAL A 468 20.48 -8.08 -3.37
C VAL A 468 19.69 -6.94 -2.70
N SER A 469 19.80 -6.76 -1.38
CA SER A 469 19.16 -5.68 -0.66
C SER A 469 19.73 -4.28 -0.94
N PHE A 470 20.90 -4.20 -1.57
CA PHE A 470 21.55 -2.94 -1.97
C PHE A 470 21.23 -2.52 -3.41
N LEU A 471 20.39 -3.25 -4.12
CA LEU A 471 19.88 -2.82 -5.43
C LEU A 471 19.12 -1.49 -5.27
N SER A 472 19.32 -0.57 -6.21
CA SER A 472 18.65 0.72 -6.24
C SER A 472 17.30 0.65 -6.96
N GLY A 473 16.47 1.67 -6.75
CA GLY A 473 15.17 1.83 -7.42
C GLY A 473 14.07 0.93 -6.85
N ILE A 474 12.94 0.90 -7.55
CA ILE A 474 11.72 0.15 -7.13
C ILE A 474 12.02 -1.35 -6.94
N THR A 475 12.77 -1.94 -7.86
CA THR A 475 13.18 -3.36 -7.79
C THR A 475 13.99 -3.64 -6.53
N GLY A 476 14.90 -2.74 -6.16
CA GLY A 476 15.70 -2.87 -4.95
C GLY A 476 14.83 -2.83 -3.68
N GLN A 477 13.87 -1.93 -3.61
CA GLN A 477 12.96 -1.83 -2.46
C GLN A 477 12.10 -3.09 -2.29
N LEU A 478 11.58 -3.67 -3.37
CA LEU A 478 10.84 -4.92 -3.35
C LEU A 478 11.68 -6.08 -2.82
N TYR A 479 12.85 -6.28 -3.42
CA TYR A 479 13.70 -7.41 -3.05
C TYR A 479 14.37 -7.23 -1.68
N ARG A 480 14.56 -6.01 -1.21
CA ARG A 480 15.17 -5.72 0.10
C ARG A 480 14.41 -6.41 1.23
N GLN A 481 13.09 -6.23 1.31
CA GLN A 481 12.30 -6.85 2.37
C GLN A 481 12.30 -8.37 2.26
N PHE A 482 12.14 -8.91 1.04
CA PHE A 482 12.18 -10.34 0.76
C PHE A 482 13.51 -10.99 1.19
N THR A 483 14.64 -10.44 0.71
CA THR A 483 15.97 -11.05 0.92
C THR A 483 16.47 -10.91 2.35
N ILE A 484 16.21 -9.76 3.00
CA ILE A 484 16.57 -9.58 4.41
C ILE A 484 15.72 -10.48 5.31
N THR A 485 14.43 -10.66 5.01
CA THR A 485 13.57 -11.60 5.75
C THR A 485 14.16 -13.03 5.72
N ILE A 486 14.60 -13.50 4.56
CA ILE A 486 15.26 -14.82 4.42
C ILE A 486 16.56 -14.83 5.21
N ALA A 487 17.43 -13.84 5.03
CA ALA A 487 18.74 -13.80 5.70
C ALA A 487 18.60 -13.81 7.22
N VAL A 488 17.67 -13.04 7.77
CA VAL A 488 17.37 -13.01 9.21
C VAL A 488 16.80 -14.34 9.68
N SER A 489 15.87 -14.95 8.94
CA SER A 489 15.33 -16.27 9.29
C SER A 489 16.43 -17.33 9.38
N VAL A 490 17.38 -17.32 8.44
CA VAL A 490 18.53 -18.24 8.43
C VAL A 490 19.46 -17.98 9.61
N LEU A 491 19.75 -16.71 9.94
CA LEU A 491 20.59 -16.37 11.10
C LEU A 491 19.95 -16.83 12.42
N ILE A 492 18.64 -16.62 12.58
CA ILE A 492 17.93 -17.09 13.78
C ILE A 492 17.91 -18.62 13.81
N SER A 493 17.72 -19.29 12.66
CA SER A 493 17.81 -20.75 12.55
C SER A 493 19.15 -21.28 13.05
N THR A 494 20.23 -20.67 12.61
CA THR A 494 21.57 -21.04 13.04
C THR A 494 21.76 -20.88 14.56
N VAL A 495 21.25 -19.79 15.13
CA VAL A 495 21.26 -19.60 16.59
C VAL A 495 20.47 -20.70 17.28
N VAL A 496 19.29 -21.05 16.80
CA VAL A 496 18.44 -22.13 17.34
C VAL A 496 19.11 -23.48 17.16
N ALA A 497 19.73 -23.76 16.01
CA ALA A 497 20.45 -25.00 15.72
C ALA A 497 21.72 -25.17 16.56
N LEU A 498 22.38 -24.09 16.98
CA LEU A 498 23.56 -24.11 17.85
C LEU A 498 23.21 -24.11 19.34
N THR A 499 22.00 -23.72 19.72
CA THR A 499 21.57 -23.59 21.12
C THR A 499 20.52 -24.61 21.52
N LEU A 500 19.30 -24.48 20.96
CA LEU A 500 18.16 -25.29 21.36
C LEU A 500 18.21 -26.72 20.81
N SER A 501 18.52 -26.88 19.50
CA SER A 501 18.49 -28.20 18.86
C SER A 501 19.46 -29.23 19.55
N PRO A 502 20.71 -28.89 19.89
CA PRO A 502 21.58 -29.78 20.63
C PRO A 502 21.06 -30.11 22.04
N VAL A 503 20.47 -29.12 22.72
CA VAL A 503 19.87 -29.36 24.04
C VAL A 503 18.71 -30.33 23.94
N MET A 504 17.82 -30.15 22.95
CA MET A 504 16.72 -31.09 22.72
C MET A 504 17.24 -32.49 22.33
N CYS A 505 18.29 -32.58 21.51
CA CYS A 505 18.93 -33.88 21.21
C CYS A 505 19.40 -34.59 22.50
N SER A 506 20.09 -33.88 23.38
CA SER A 506 20.61 -34.45 24.63
C SER A 506 19.54 -34.91 25.62
N LEU A 507 18.35 -34.24 25.61
CA LEU A 507 17.24 -34.50 26.54
C LEU A 507 16.19 -35.51 26.01
N ILE A 508 15.93 -35.49 24.69
CA ILE A 508 14.77 -36.19 24.12
C ILE A 508 15.17 -37.48 23.42
N LEU A 509 16.36 -37.53 22.78
CA LEU A 509 16.79 -38.72 22.05
C LEU A 509 17.05 -39.89 23.02
N LYS A 510 16.82 -41.08 22.52
CA LYS A 510 17.10 -42.32 23.26
C LYS A 510 17.82 -43.29 22.33
N PRO A 511 18.78 -44.11 22.88
CA PRO A 511 19.41 -45.15 22.09
C PRO A 511 18.38 -46.08 21.46
N ASP A 512 18.61 -46.49 20.22
CA ASP A 512 17.75 -47.47 19.57
C ASP A 512 17.92 -48.83 20.19
N ASN A 513 16.90 -49.34 20.85
CA ASN A 513 16.91 -50.63 21.53
C ASN A 513 16.69 -51.81 20.57
N GLY A 514 16.97 -51.66 19.27
CA GLY A 514 16.88 -52.76 18.30
C GLY A 514 15.44 -53.25 18.00
N LYS A 515 14.40 -52.43 18.27
CA LYS A 515 13.03 -52.78 17.98
C LYS A 515 12.81 -52.92 16.45
N LYS A 516 12.16 -53.99 16.03
CA LYS A 516 11.81 -54.22 14.62
C LYS A 516 11.05 -53.00 14.07
N LYS A 517 11.66 -52.31 13.10
CA LYS A 517 11.04 -51.19 12.40
C LYS A 517 9.73 -51.64 11.75
N ASN A 518 8.73 -50.77 11.74
CA ASN A 518 7.39 -51.00 11.15
C ASN A 518 7.52 -51.41 9.68
N ILE A 519 6.55 -52.18 9.17
CA ILE A 519 6.52 -52.71 7.79
C ILE A 519 6.69 -51.56 6.76
N VAL A 520 6.10 -50.38 7.02
CA VAL A 520 6.21 -49.20 6.16
C VAL A 520 7.64 -48.73 6.06
N PHE A 521 8.32 -48.53 7.20
CA PHE A 521 9.71 -48.07 7.22
C PHE A 521 10.68 -49.12 6.63
N ARG A 522 10.37 -50.40 6.78
CA ARG A 522 11.15 -51.46 6.14
C ARG A 522 11.04 -51.42 4.61
N LYS A 523 9.85 -51.13 4.05
CA LYS A 523 9.69 -50.94 2.60
C LYS A 523 10.40 -49.67 2.11
N ILE A 524 10.31 -48.57 2.83
CA ILE A 524 11.00 -47.30 2.52
C ILE A 524 12.53 -47.55 2.53
N ASN A 525 13.07 -48.16 3.56
CA ASN A 525 14.53 -48.45 3.64
C ASN A 525 14.99 -49.38 2.51
N HIS A 526 14.19 -50.40 2.18
CA HIS A 526 14.49 -51.25 1.01
C HIS A 526 14.56 -50.43 -0.29
N TRP A 527 13.61 -49.54 -0.49
CA TRP A 527 13.56 -48.67 -1.70
C TRP A 527 14.74 -47.69 -1.74
N LEU A 528 15.09 -47.09 -0.59
CA LEU A 528 16.24 -46.21 -0.46
C LEU A 528 17.56 -46.97 -0.73
N ASN A 529 17.70 -48.19 -0.22
CA ASN A 529 18.92 -49.02 -0.46
C ASN A 529 19.04 -49.41 -1.93
N VAL A 530 17.96 -49.77 -2.61
CA VAL A 530 17.95 -50.04 -4.05
C VAL A 530 18.30 -48.76 -4.83
N GLY A 531 17.74 -47.61 -4.42
CA GLY A 531 18.05 -46.31 -4.99
C GLY A 531 19.54 -45.97 -4.85
N ASN A 532 20.09 -46.13 -3.63
CA ASN A 532 21.49 -45.87 -3.36
C ASN A 532 22.43 -46.77 -4.18
N HIS A 533 22.12 -48.05 -4.31
CA HIS A 533 22.89 -48.95 -5.16
C HIS A 533 22.91 -48.51 -6.63
N LYS A 534 21.75 -48.17 -7.17
CA LYS A 534 21.63 -47.62 -8.56
C LYS A 534 22.38 -46.29 -8.72
N TYR A 535 22.30 -45.41 -7.71
CA TYR A 535 23.02 -44.15 -7.67
C TYR A 535 24.54 -44.34 -7.71
N VAL A 536 25.09 -45.20 -6.87
CA VAL A 536 26.52 -45.53 -6.84
C VAL A 536 26.99 -46.05 -8.23
N ILE A 537 26.19 -46.93 -8.85
CA ILE A 537 26.51 -47.43 -10.22
C ILE A 537 26.50 -46.30 -11.23
N ALA A 538 25.50 -45.41 -11.16
CA ALA A 538 25.38 -44.27 -12.05
C ALA A 538 26.58 -43.31 -11.92
N ILE A 539 26.96 -42.97 -10.66
CA ILE A 539 28.11 -42.11 -10.37
C ILE A 539 29.40 -42.69 -10.92
N ARG A 540 29.65 -44.01 -10.70
CA ARG A 540 30.84 -44.69 -11.27
C ARG A 540 30.89 -44.56 -12.79
N ARG A 541 29.72 -44.64 -13.49
CA ARG A 541 29.61 -44.51 -14.94
C ARG A 541 29.85 -43.07 -15.39
N VAL A 542 29.37 -42.09 -14.62
CA VAL A 542 29.58 -40.65 -14.84
C VAL A 542 31.06 -40.29 -14.72
N ILE A 543 31.73 -40.72 -13.63
CA ILE A 543 33.14 -40.47 -13.39
C ILE A 543 34.00 -41.14 -14.46
N GLY A 544 33.60 -42.31 -14.97
CA GLY A 544 34.32 -43.02 -16.03
C GLY A 544 34.24 -42.35 -17.41
N ASN A 545 33.31 -41.42 -17.63
CA ASN A 545 33.09 -40.76 -18.94
C ASN A 545 32.91 -39.24 -18.83
N PRO A 546 33.87 -38.48 -18.30
CA PRO A 546 33.71 -37.07 -17.99
C PRO A 546 33.37 -36.20 -19.22
N ARG A 547 33.92 -36.53 -20.40
CA ARG A 547 33.64 -35.78 -21.64
C ARG A 547 32.17 -35.84 -22.07
N ARG A 548 31.52 -37.02 -21.95
CA ARG A 548 30.09 -37.18 -22.30
C ARG A 548 29.19 -36.44 -21.32
N VAL A 549 29.58 -36.44 -20.04
CA VAL A 549 28.85 -35.72 -18.99
C VAL A 549 28.97 -34.22 -19.20
N LEU A 550 30.18 -33.72 -19.53
CA LEU A 550 30.38 -32.30 -19.80
C LEU A 550 29.58 -31.85 -21.05
N ALA A 551 29.56 -32.70 -22.09
CA ALA A 551 28.74 -32.42 -23.27
C ALA A 551 27.24 -32.40 -22.95
N GLY A 552 26.73 -33.35 -22.15
CA GLY A 552 25.34 -33.36 -21.67
C GLY A 552 25.00 -32.12 -20.81
N PHE A 553 25.91 -31.72 -19.94
CA PHE A 553 25.76 -30.47 -19.16
C PHE A 553 25.72 -29.24 -20.07
N GLY A 554 26.57 -29.18 -21.10
CA GLY A 554 26.53 -28.11 -22.11
C GLY A 554 25.19 -28.04 -22.85
N VAL A 555 24.60 -29.17 -23.21
CA VAL A 555 23.27 -29.23 -23.86
C VAL A 555 22.19 -28.70 -22.90
N VAL A 556 22.24 -29.07 -21.62
CA VAL A 556 21.29 -28.55 -20.61
C VAL A 556 21.45 -27.05 -20.46
N LEU A 557 22.67 -26.50 -20.37
CA LEU A 557 22.90 -25.05 -20.30
C LEU A 557 22.35 -24.31 -21.52
N ILE A 558 22.60 -24.85 -22.73
CA ILE A 558 22.05 -24.27 -23.97
C ILE A 558 20.52 -24.32 -23.94
N GLY A 559 19.92 -25.42 -23.48
CA GLY A 559 18.47 -25.55 -23.28
C GLY A 559 17.90 -24.51 -22.33
N ILE A 560 18.55 -24.26 -21.18
CA ILE A 560 18.16 -23.23 -20.23
C ILE A 560 18.22 -21.84 -20.84
N LEU A 561 19.30 -21.52 -21.59
CA LEU A 561 19.46 -20.23 -22.26
C LEU A 561 18.39 -20.00 -23.33
N LEU A 562 18.03 -21.04 -24.09
CA LEU A 562 16.97 -20.98 -25.10
C LEU A 562 15.59 -20.78 -24.44
N ILE A 563 15.28 -21.54 -23.38
CA ILE A 563 14.02 -21.40 -22.65
C ILE A 563 13.92 -20.01 -22.02
N HIS A 564 15.00 -19.51 -21.42
CA HIS A 564 15.01 -18.17 -20.82
C HIS A 564 14.64 -17.07 -21.84
N ARG A 565 15.03 -17.21 -23.10
CA ARG A 565 14.63 -16.25 -24.16
C ARG A 565 13.16 -16.35 -24.57
N LEU A 566 12.50 -17.47 -24.31
CA LEU A 566 11.09 -17.71 -24.68
C LEU A 566 10.12 -17.32 -23.58
N ILE A 567 10.59 -17.20 -22.33
CA ILE A 567 9.74 -16.85 -21.18
C ILE A 567 9.51 -15.34 -21.19
N PRO A 568 8.23 -14.90 -21.22
CA PRO A 568 7.93 -13.47 -21.08
C PRO A 568 8.38 -12.99 -19.71
N THR A 569 9.05 -11.83 -19.70
CA THR A 569 9.49 -11.19 -18.44
C THR A 569 8.43 -10.23 -17.96
N SER A 570 8.05 -10.34 -16.70
CA SER A 570 7.18 -9.40 -16.00
C SER A 570 7.83 -8.99 -14.69
N PHE A 571 7.55 -7.77 -14.24
CA PHE A 571 8.06 -7.28 -12.96
C PHE A 571 7.37 -7.97 -11.77
N LEU A 572 6.04 -8.12 -11.86
CA LEU A 572 5.21 -8.90 -10.96
C LEU A 572 4.31 -9.81 -11.79
N PRO A 573 3.95 -11.00 -11.31
CA PRO A 573 2.94 -11.83 -11.95
C PRO A 573 1.62 -11.05 -12.05
N VAL A 574 0.88 -11.28 -13.12
CA VAL A 574 -0.49 -10.75 -13.22
C VAL A 574 -1.38 -11.59 -12.30
N GLU A 575 -1.97 -10.94 -11.32
CA GLU A 575 -2.87 -11.55 -10.34
C GLU A 575 -4.30 -11.09 -10.59
N ASP A 576 -5.28 -11.97 -10.38
CA ASP A 576 -6.69 -11.61 -10.42
C ASP A 576 -7.07 -10.96 -9.08
N GLN A 577 -7.30 -9.65 -9.13
CA GLN A 577 -7.69 -8.86 -7.95
C GLN A 577 -9.22 -8.74 -7.79
N GLY A 578 -9.99 -9.44 -8.62
CA GLY A 578 -11.45 -9.41 -8.59
C GLY A 578 -12.06 -8.13 -9.15
N TYR A 579 -11.27 -7.24 -9.76
CA TYR A 579 -11.76 -6.05 -10.44
C TYR A 579 -10.94 -5.74 -11.71
N PHE A 580 -11.54 -5.00 -12.62
CA PHE A 580 -10.86 -4.44 -13.77
C PHE A 580 -11.34 -3.00 -14.02
N LYS A 581 -10.49 -2.19 -14.62
CA LYS A 581 -10.77 -0.81 -14.98
C LYS A 581 -10.96 -0.72 -16.49
N ILE A 582 -12.03 -0.07 -16.90
CA ILE A 582 -12.28 0.31 -18.30
C ILE A 582 -12.10 1.81 -18.40
N GLU A 583 -11.28 2.26 -19.32
CA GLU A 583 -11.07 3.66 -19.63
C GLU A 583 -11.65 3.93 -21.02
N LEU A 584 -12.60 4.86 -21.07
CA LEU A 584 -13.29 5.26 -22.30
C LEU A 584 -12.85 6.67 -22.66
N GLU A 585 -12.13 6.82 -23.75
CA GLU A 585 -11.68 8.10 -24.25
C GLU A 585 -12.43 8.45 -25.53
N LEU A 586 -13.10 9.59 -25.54
CA LEU A 586 -13.81 10.11 -26.70
C LEU A 586 -12.95 11.15 -27.43
N PRO A 587 -13.22 11.42 -28.74
CA PRO A 587 -12.55 12.48 -29.47
C PRO A 587 -12.67 13.85 -28.78
N GLU A 588 -11.66 14.70 -28.96
CA GLU A 588 -11.61 16.05 -28.42
C GLU A 588 -12.91 16.84 -28.78
N GLY A 589 -13.43 17.56 -27.78
CA GLY A 589 -14.67 18.34 -27.93
C GLY A 589 -15.95 17.54 -27.74
N ALA A 590 -15.86 16.26 -27.31
CA ALA A 590 -17.05 15.51 -26.93
C ALA A 590 -17.72 16.16 -25.69
N THR A 591 -19.05 16.29 -25.75
CA THR A 591 -19.84 16.78 -24.59
C THR A 591 -19.98 15.68 -23.54
N LEU A 592 -20.27 16.08 -22.29
CA LEU A 592 -20.56 15.13 -21.21
C LEU A 592 -21.72 14.19 -21.56
N GLU A 593 -22.76 14.73 -22.22
CA GLU A 593 -23.93 13.95 -22.68
C GLU A 593 -23.53 12.83 -23.66
N ARG A 594 -22.64 13.15 -24.62
CA ARG A 594 -22.12 12.15 -25.56
C ARG A 594 -21.25 11.09 -24.85
N THR A 595 -20.47 11.50 -23.87
CA THR A 595 -19.69 10.58 -23.06
C THR A 595 -20.60 9.66 -22.26
N ARG A 596 -21.67 10.21 -21.65
CA ARG A 596 -22.67 9.44 -20.92
C ARG A 596 -23.34 8.38 -21.82
N GLU A 597 -23.78 8.73 -23.04
CA GLU A 597 -24.37 7.75 -23.94
C GLU A 597 -23.46 6.56 -24.23
N VAL A 598 -22.14 6.78 -24.38
CA VAL A 598 -21.18 5.71 -24.63
C VAL A 598 -20.98 4.88 -23.37
N THR A 599 -20.90 5.53 -22.23
CA THR A 599 -20.74 4.88 -20.92
C THR A 599 -21.96 4.03 -20.59
N ASP A 600 -23.19 4.53 -20.80
CA ASP A 600 -24.43 3.79 -20.56
C ASP A 600 -24.54 2.53 -21.44
N ARG A 601 -24.06 2.60 -22.69
CA ARG A 601 -23.97 1.41 -23.55
C ARG A 601 -22.99 0.39 -23.00
N ALA A 602 -21.84 0.86 -22.51
CA ALA A 602 -20.86 -0.02 -21.88
C ALA A 602 -21.43 -0.69 -20.63
N ILE A 603 -22.10 0.06 -19.75
CA ILE A 603 -22.78 -0.46 -18.55
C ILE A 603 -23.81 -1.51 -18.92
N THR A 604 -24.72 -1.18 -19.85
CA THR A 604 -25.78 -2.11 -20.30
C THR A 604 -25.20 -3.41 -20.85
N TYR A 605 -24.01 -3.36 -21.45
CA TYR A 605 -23.30 -4.56 -21.89
C TYR A 605 -22.72 -5.35 -20.72
N LEU A 606 -22.09 -4.66 -19.76
CA LEU A 606 -21.45 -5.25 -18.59
C LEU A 606 -22.46 -5.89 -17.62
N GLU A 607 -23.60 -5.25 -17.38
CA GLU A 607 -24.68 -5.76 -16.51
C GLU A 607 -25.27 -7.09 -16.99
N LYS A 608 -25.14 -7.40 -18.28
CA LYS A 608 -25.56 -8.71 -18.82
C LYS A 608 -24.60 -9.85 -18.46
N ASN A 609 -23.41 -9.53 -17.97
CA ASN A 609 -22.41 -10.53 -17.61
C ASN A 609 -22.62 -10.96 -16.16
N PRO A 610 -22.94 -12.26 -15.89
CA PRO A 610 -23.20 -12.75 -14.54
C PRO A 610 -21.98 -12.73 -13.60
N TYR A 611 -20.79 -12.50 -14.15
CA TYR A 611 -19.54 -12.40 -13.36
C TYR A 611 -19.24 -10.98 -12.88
N ILE A 612 -20.04 -9.98 -13.28
CA ILE A 612 -19.88 -8.59 -12.84
C ILE A 612 -20.92 -8.30 -11.77
N ALA A 613 -20.49 -8.09 -10.55
CA ALA A 613 -21.36 -7.82 -9.41
C ALA A 613 -21.72 -6.33 -9.29
N LEU A 614 -20.74 -5.45 -9.55
CA LEU A 614 -20.89 -3.99 -9.40
C LEU A 614 -20.17 -3.25 -10.53
N SER A 615 -20.73 -2.15 -10.97
CA SER A 615 -20.08 -1.20 -11.88
C SER A 615 -20.05 0.19 -11.25
N LEU A 616 -18.86 0.75 -11.09
CA LEU A 616 -18.62 2.10 -10.58
C LEU A 616 -18.17 2.98 -11.74
N ILE A 617 -18.77 4.16 -11.85
CA ILE A 617 -18.54 5.10 -12.94
C ILE A 617 -18.06 6.42 -12.41
N HIS A 618 -17.13 7.00 -13.15
CA HIS A 618 -16.72 8.39 -13.05
C HIS A 618 -16.45 8.92 -14.45
N ILE A 619 -17.15 9.98 -14.84
CA ILE A 619 -16.99 10.67 -16.13
C ILE A 619 -16.35 12.02 -15.89
#